data_08d5e9492b3103aa5b609fb677ed9486
#
_entry.id   08d5e9492b3103aa5b609fb677ed9486
#
_cell.length_a   1.000
_cell.length_b   1.000
_cell.length_c   1.000
_cell.angle_alpha   90.00
_cell.angle_beta   90.00
_cell.angle_gamma   90.00
#
_symmetry.space_group_name_H-M   'P 1'
#
loop_
_entity.id
_entity.type
_entity.pdbx_description
1 polymer ?
#
loop_
_entity_poly.entity_id
_entity_poly.type
_entity_poly.pdbx_seq_one_letter_code
_entity_poly.pdbx_strand_id
1 'polypeptide(L)'
;MNPYGNSTLPSGVRSRRINNVNGLTVHLLEAGYEVTGRPVVLLLHGFPELAYSWRKVMLPLASAGYHVIAPDQRGYGRTTGWDDSYDADPDPFRPLNMVRDAMGLVYALGYRSVVSVVGHDAGSPVASWCALVRPDIFRSVVLMSAPYEGVPSLPFNIANGAAPPRPAPTDDEIDAQLAKLERPRKYYQRWYRTREANDDMMRAPQGLHAFFRAYYHYKSADWKANKPFPLKARIADELAKMPTYYVMDRDKGMAETVAPEMPSAAEITACKWLTEAEVGVYAMEYGRTGFTGALQGYRVRRGDDPKSMAELRTFSDRSIDVPSCFIAGKRDWGVYQTPGAVDRMQSAACTQMRDLHLVEGAGHWVQQEQPDEVSRLLIGFLQHQAHVADNREK
;
A
#
# COMPACT_ATOMS: atom_id res chain seq x y z
N MET A 1 11.36 20.13 15.45
CA MET A 1 10.37 19.46 16.33
C MET A 1 10.02 18.11 15.71
N ASN A 2 10.02 17.05 16.52
CA ASN A 2 9.52 15.75 16.08
C ASN A 2 8.03 15.86 15.74
N PRO A 3 7.58 15.58 14.51
CA PRO A 3 6.20 15.81 14.09
C PRO A 3 5.19 14.92 14.82
N TYR A 4 5.62 13.79 15.36
CA TYR A 4 4.75 12.77 15.97
C TYR A 4 4.91 12.68 17.50
N GLY A 5 5.52 13.67 18.13
CA GLY A 5 5.90 13.64 19.55
C GLY A 5 7.25 12.94 19.78
N ASN A 6 7.90 13.27 20.89
CA ASN A 6 9.29 12.84 21.13
C ASN A 6 9.46 11.36 21.48
N SER A 7 8.37 10.62 21.77
CA SER A 7 8.45 9.25 22.30
C SER A 7 8.13 8.14 21.30
N THR A 8 7.64 8.46 20.10
CA THR A 8 7.13 7.45 19.16
C THR A 8 8.01 7.26 17.93
N LEU A 9 8.80 8.25 17.56
CA LEU A 9 9.74 8.15 16.43
C LEU A 9 11.11 7.74 16.95
N PRO A 10 11.73 6.65 16.43
CA PRO A 10 13.06 6.21 16.88
C PRO A 10 14.13 7.29 16.70
N SER A 11 15.05 7.38 17.67
CA SER A 11 16.24 8.21 17.53
C SER A 11 17.05 7.76 16.30
N GLY A 12 17.49 8.72 15.45
CA GLY A 12 18.14 8.42 14.17
C GLY A 12 17.21 8.47 12.96
N VAL A 13 15.90 8.53 13.19
CA VAL A 13 14.92 8.87 12.14
C VAL A 13 14.57 10.35 12.25
N ARG A 14 14.75 11.10 11.18
CA ARG A 14 14.35 12.51 11.14
C ARG A 14 13.20 12.77 10.19
N SER A 15 12.48 13.84 10.45
CA SER A 15 11.43 14.39 9.58
C SER A 15 11.98 15.53 8.75
N ARG A 16 11.60 15.57 7.47
CA ARG A 16 11.98 16.62 6.51
C ARG A 16 10.84 16.98 5.58
N ARG A 17 10.89 18.18 4.99
CA ARG A 17 10.00 18.61 3.90
C ARG A 17 10.82 18.97 2.67
N ILE A 18 10.32 18.56 1.50
CA ILE A 18 10.90 18.85 0.20
C ILE A 18 9.85 19.59 -0.63
N ASN A 19 10.19 20.79 -1.06
CA ASN A 19 9.30 21.63 -1.85
C ASN A 19 9.40 21.32 -3.35
N ASN A 20 8.37 21.70 -4.11
CA ASN A 20 8.33 21.63 -5.57
C ASN A 20 8.48 20.21 -6.14
N VAL A 21 7.93 19.22 -5.47
CA VAL A 21 7.89 17.84 -5.95
C VAL A 21 6.56 17.62 -6.68
N ASN A 22 6.52 17.78 -7.99
CA ASN A 22 5.31 17.62 -8.81
C ASN A 22 4.08 18.37 -8.23
N GLY A 23 4.29 19.64 -7.86
CA GLY A 23 3.27 20.50 -7.24
C GLY A 23 3.07 20.30 -5.72
N LEU A 24 3.81 19.38 -5.10
CA LEU A 24 3.71 19.09 -3.68
C LEU A 24 4.84 19.72 -2.86
N THR A 25 4.56 19.96 -1.60
CA THR A 25 5.55 19.99 -0.52
C THR A 25 5.48 18.66 0.21
N VAL A 26 6.38 17.75 -0.13
CA VAL A 26 6.41 16.38 0.40
C VAL A 26 7.03 16.37 1.78
N HIS A 27 6.29 15.85 2.75
CA HIS A 27 6.83 15.44 4.05
C HIS A 27 7.37 14.03 3.95
N LEU A 28 8.53 13.79 4.55
CA LEU A 28 9.12 12.45 4.61
C LEU A 28 9.85 12.20 5.94
N LEU A 29 10.00 10.93 6.24
CA LEU A 29 10.93 10.42 7.23
C LEU A 29 12.16 9.87 6.52
N GLU A 30 13.35 10.07 7.10
CA GLU A 30 14.59 9.53 6.56
C GLU A 30 15.53 9.04 7.65
N ALA A 31 16.32 8.00 7.34
CA ALA A 31 17.35 7.42 8.19
C ALA A 31 18.58 7.07 7.36
N GLY A 32 19.77 7.10 7.95
CA GLY A 32 21.03 6.86 7.24
C GLY A 32 21.48 8.03 6.36
N TYR A 33 20.92 9.21 6.57
CA TYR A 33 21.20 10.46 5.84
C TYR A 33 22.52 11.11 6.24
N GLU A 34 23.11 10.68 7.34
CA GLU A 34 24.35 11.26 7.89
C GLU A 34 25.56 10.96 7.02
N VAL A 35 25.51 9.91 6.24
CA VAL A 35 26.58 9.48 5.34
C VAL A 35 26.15 9.71 3.90
N THR A 36 26.84 10.59 3.20
CA THR A 36 26.58 10.89 1.79
C THR A 36 26.97 9.70 0.89
N GLY A 37 26.28 9.57 -0.25
CA GLY A 37 26.59 8.53 -1.24
C GLY A 37 26.02 7.15 -0.93
N ARG A 38 25.27 6.98 0.16
CA ARG A 38 24.57 5.72 0.42
C ARG A 38 23.52 5.43 -0.67
N PRO A 39 23.38 4.17 -1.10
CA PRO A 39 22.30 3.76 -1.98
C PRO A 39 20.93 3.98 -1.30
N VAL A 40 19.96 4.42 -2.10
CA VAL A 40 18.65 4.85 -1.58
C VAL A 40 17.63 3.72 -1.67
N VAL A 41 16.85 3.55 -0.60
CA VAL A 41 15.63 2.74 -0.57
C VAL A 41 14.43 3.66 -0.35
N LEU A 42 13.44 3.60 -1.24
CA LEU A 42 12.20 4.38 -1.15
C LEU A 42 11.07 3.48 -0.63
N LEU A 43 10.42 3.88 0.47
CA LEU A 43 9.37 3.13 1.15
C LEU A 43 8.02 3.84 1.00
N LEU A 44 7.05 3.21 0.33
CA LEU A 44 5.72 3.75 0.05
C LEU A 44 4.67 3.03 0.90
N HIS A 45 3.99 3.77 1.78
CA HIS A 45 2.99 3.24 2.70
C HIS A 45 1.64 2.97 2.04
N GLY A 46 0.73 2.30 2.75
CA GLY A 46 -0.62 1.99 2.33
C GLY A 46 -1.71 2.89 2.94
N PHE A 47 -2.93 2.34 3.03
CA PHE A 47 -4.10 2.98 3.66
C PHE A 47 -4.59 2.13 4.86
N PRO A 48 -4.95 2.74 5.97
CA PRO A 48 -4.79 4.15 6.37
C PRO A 48 -3.47 4.39 7.12
N GLU A 49 -2.38 4.27 6.41
CA GLU A 49 -1.03 4.41 6.93
C GLU A 49 -0.44 5.81 6.65
N LEU A 50 0.82 5.99 7.04
CA LEU A 50 1.65 7.19 6.86
C LEU A 50 3.11 6.74 6.67
N ALA A 51 4.02 7.66 6.33
CA ALA A 51 5.47 7.43 6.42
C ALA A 51 5.88 6.78 7.77
N TYR A 52 5.16 7.11 8.82
CA TYR A 52 5.33 6.60 10.18
C TYR A 52 5.22 5.07 10.28
N SER A 53 4.50 4.40 9.40
CA SER A 53 4.35 2.94 9.40
C SER A 53 5.68 2.20 9.15
N TRP A 54 6.67 2.88 8.59
CA TRP A 54 7.99 2.34 8.30
C TRP A 54 9.01 2.51 9.44
N ARG A 55 8.66 3.23 10.51
CA ARG A 55 9.57 3.62 11.62
C ARG A 55 10.42 2.48 12.18
N LYS A 56 9.88 1.25 12.21
CA LYS A 56 10.55 0.09 12.82
C LYS A 56 11.58 -0.57 11.90
N VAL A 57 11.43 -0.44 10.58
CA VAL A 57 12.35 -1.05 9.60
C VAL A 57 13.41 -0.07 9.07
N MET A 58 13.22 1.25 9.29
CA MET A 58 14.11 2.26 8.74
C MET A 58 15.54 2.17 9.32
N LEU A 59 15.69 2.04 10.64
CA LEU A 59 17.00 1.98 11.27
C LEU A 59 17.79 0.70 10.96
N PRO A 60 17.18 -0.50 10.95
CA PRO A 60 17.87 -1.70 10.46
C PRO A 60 18.41 -1.55 9.03
N LEU A 61 17.62 -0.99 8.10
CA LEU A 61 18.07 -0.73 6.73
C LEU A 61 19.19 0.32 6.69
N ALA A 62 19.07 1.39 7.48
CA ALA A 62 20.12 2.41 7.57
C ALA A 62 21.43 1.83 8.14
N SER A 63 21.35 0.95 9.13
CA SER A 63 22.50 0.23 9.70
C SER A 63 23.14 -0.72 8.69
N ALA A 64 22.36 -1.25 7.74
CA ALA A 64 22.86 -2.06 6.63
C ALA A 64 23.50 -1.22 5.50
N GLY A 65 23.58 0.10 5.65
CA GLY A 65 24.30 0.98 4.72
C GLY A 65 23.43 1.75 3.73
N TYR A 66 22.10 1.75 3.89
CA TYR A 66 21.19 2.45 2.97
C TYR A 66 20.78 3.82 3.50
N HIS A 67 20.50 4.76 2.58
CA HIS A 67 19.70 5.94 2.89
C HIS A 67 18.23 5.58 2.66
N VAL A 68 17.46 5.55 3.72
CA VAL A 68 16.07 5.09 3.72
C VAL A 68 15.13 6.30 3.74
N ILE A 69 14.20 6.36 2.80
CA ILE A 69 13.30 7.49 2.61
C ILE A 69 11.86 6.95 2.58
N ALA A 70 11.02 7.49 3.47
CA ALA A 70 9.59 7.16 3.54
C ALA A 70 8.78 8.45 3.46
N PRO A 71 8.19 8.81 2.30
CA PRO A 71 7.29 9.97 2.20
C PRO A 71 5.90 9.67 2.75
N ASP A 72 5.22 10.69 3.27
CA ASP A 72 3.77 10.74 3.24
C ASP A 72 3.36 10.97 1.78
N GLN A 73 2.66 10.03 1.17
CA GLN A 73 2.25 10.13 -0.23
C GLN A 73 1.20 11.23 -0.44
N ARG A 74 0.92 11.61 -1.69
CA ARG A 74 -0.15 12.56 -2.06
C ARG A 74 -1.46 12.15 -1.39
N GLY A 75 -2.11 13.08 -0.72
CA GLY A 75 -3.36 12.85 -0.01
C GLY A 75 -3.20 12.37 1.44
N TYR A 76 -1.97 12.22 1.93
CA TYR A 76 -1.70 11.67 3.25
C TYR A 76 -0.86 12.60 4.14
N GLY A 77 -1.08 12.46 5.41
CA GLY A 77 -0.23 12.98 6.48
C GLY A 77 0.13 14.45 6.33
N ARG A 78 1.42 14.74 6.29
CA ARG A 78 1.95 16.11 6.29
C ARG A 78 2.41 16.62 4.94
N THR A 79 2.24 15.84 3.88
CA THR A 79 2.40 16.28 2.49
C THR A 79 1.25 17.21 2.11
N THR A 80 1.57 18.35 1.48
CA THR A 80 0.63 19.39 1.08
C THR A 80 0.77 19.73 -0.39
N GLY A 81 -0.15 20.54 -0.94
CA GLY A 81 -0.17 20.93 -2.35
C GLY A 81 -1.16 20.11 -3.19
N TRP A 82 -2.07 19.39 -2.54
CA TRP A 82 -3.21 18.71 -3.14
C TRP A 82 -4.51 19.28 -2.60
N ASP A 83 -5.60 19.10 -3.36
CA ASP A 83 -6.92 19.58 -2.99
C ASP A 83 -7.62 18.51 -2.12
N ASP A 84 -8.10 18.89 -0.94
CA ASP A 84 -8.77 18.03 0.05
C ASP A 84 -10.29 17.94 -0.14
N SER A 85 -10.85 18.62 -1.16
CA SER A 85 -12.26 18.52 -1.50
C SER A 85 -12.57 17.16 -2.12
N TYR A 86 -13.72 16.58 -1.74
CA TYR A 86 -14.21 15.37 -2.43
C TYR A 86 -14.46 15.63 -3.91
N ASP A 87 -14.93 16.82 -4.29
CA ASP A 87 -15.25 17.20 -5.66
C ASP A 87 -14.03 17.66 -6.47
N ALA A 88 -12.83 17.69 -5.86
CA ALA A 88 -11.60 17.98 -6.55
C ALA A 88 -11.35 17.02 -7.72
N ASP A 89 -10.62 17.48 -8.72
CA ASP A 89 -10.16 16.62 -9.82
C ASP A 89 -9.30 15.46 -9.27
N PRO A 90 -9.70 14.20 -9.46
CA PRO A 90 -8.93 13.05 -8.99
C PRO A 90 -7.74 12.72 -9.89
N ASP A 91 -7.57 13.35 -11.05
CA ASP A 91 -6.49 13.10 -12.01
C ASP A 91 -5.09 13.10 -11.38
N PRO A 92 -4.76 13.99 -10.40
CA PRO A 92 -3.47 13.95 -9.71
C PRO A 92 -3.19 12.66 -8.92
N PHE A 93 -4.20 11.87 -8.61
CA PHE A 93 -4.08 10.60 -7.88
C PHE A 93 -3.96 9.37 -8.79
N ARG A 94 -4.00 9.54 -10.11
CA ARG A 94 -3.82 8.43 -11.06
C ARG A 94 -2.44 7.78 -10.92
N PRO A 95 -2.32 6.47 -11.24
CA PRO A 95 -1.08 5.73 -11.04
C PRO A 95 0.16 6.38 -11.67
N LEU A 96 0.07 6.89 -12.91
CA LEU A 96 1.22 7.52 -13.57
C LEU A 96 1.62 8.86 -12.94
N ASN A 97 0.67 9.60 -12.36
CA ASN A 97 1.01 10.81 -11.61
C ASN A 97 1.66 10.49 -10.26
N MET A 98 1.25 9.40 -9.60
CA MET A 98 1.92 8.90 -8.40
C MET A 98 3.37 8.45 -8.70
N VAL A 99 3.63 7.89 -9.88
CA VAL A 99 5.00 7.64 -10.38
C VAL A 99 5.78 8.94 -10.53
N ARG A 100 5.16 10.01 -11.06
CA ARG A 100 5.79 11.34 -11.17
C ARG A 100 6.12 11.93 -9.80
N ASP A 101 5.27 11.74 -8.78
CA ASP A 101 5.55 12.15 -7.41
C ASP A 101 6.79 11.44 -6.87
N ALA A 102 6.88 10.11 -7.04
CA ALA A 102 8.03 9.32 -6.59
C ALA A 102 9.33 9.72 -7.32
N MET A 103 9.29 9.87 -8.66
CA MET A 103 10.42 10.35 -9.46
C MET A 103 10.86 11.75 -9.05
N GLY A 104 9.89 12.67 -8.92
CA GLY A 104 10.14 14.05 -8.52
C GLY A 104 10.83 14.12 -7.16
N LEU A 105 10.42 13.28 -6.21
CA LEU A 105 11.06 13.18 -4.91
C LEU A 105 12.50 12.68 -5.01
N VAL A 106 12.76 11.62 -5.77
CA VAL A 106 14.11 11.08 -6.00
C VAL A 106 15.04 12.17 -6.54
N TYR A 107 14.59 12.91 -7.57
CA TYR A 107 15.39 13.97 -8.17
C TYR A 107 15.54 15.20 -7.27
N ALA A 108 14.50 15.61 -6.55
CA ALA A 108 14.57 16.72 -5.61
C ALA A 108 15.52 16.48 -4.43
N LEU A 109 15.74 15.20 -4.09
CA LEU A 109 16.76 14.78 -3.12
C LEU A 109 18.17 14.65 -3.70
N GLY A 110 18.35 14.90 -5.00
CA GLY A 110 19.65 14.87 -5.68
C GLY A 110 20.07 13.49 -6.20
N TYR A 111 19.18 12.50 -6.14
CA TYR A 111 19.46 11.15 -6.65
C TYR A 111 19.00 10.97 -8.10
N ARG A 112 19.68 10.10 -8.83
CA ARG A 112 19.29 9.71 -10.20
C ARG A 112 18.49 8.40 -10.23
N SER A 113 18.69 7.55 -9.21
CA SER A 113 18.00 6.27 -9.08
C SER A 113 17.94 5.84 -7.62
N VAL A 114 17.09 4.87 -7.33
CA VAL A 114 17.02 4.17 -6.05
C VAL A 114 17.31 2.68 -6.29
N VAL A 115 17.97 2.04 -5.33
CA VAL A 115 18.28 0.60 -5.45
C VAL A 115 17.02 -0.23 -5.37
N SER A 116 16.04 0.22 -4.59
CA SER A 116 14.72 -0.42 -4.52
C SER A 116 13.63 0.57 -4.17
N VAL A 117 12.45 0.35 -4.75
CA VAL A 117 11.20 0.90 -4.27
C VAL A 117 10.41 -0.21 -3.57
N VAL A 118 9.99 0.05 -2.35
CA VAL A 118 9.21 -0.89 -1.52
C VAL A 118 7.82 -0.30 -1.32
N GLY A 119 6.78 -1.03 -1.62
CA GLY A 119 5.40 -0.55 -1.45
C GLY A 119 4.56 -1.52 -0.63
N HIS A 120 3.83 -1.00 0.36
CA HIS A 120 2.89 -1.77 1.18
C HIS A 120 1.45 -1.35 0.88
N ASP A 121 0.51 -2.31 0.81
CA ASP A 121 -0.93 -2.11 0.56
C ASP A 121 -1.17 -1.16 -0.63
N ALA A 122 -1.71 0.04 -0.41
CA ALA A 122 -1.90 1.07 -1.43
C ALA A 122 -0.60 1.58 -2.07
N GLY A 123 0.54 1.45 -1.39
CA GLY A 123 1.87 1.77 -1.92
C GLY A 123 2.41 0.68 -2.86
N SER A 124 1.94 -0.57 -2.76
CA SER A 124 2.40 -1.68 -3.61
C SER A 124 2.08 -1.44 -5.11
N PRO A 125 0.86 -1.06 -5.51
CA PRO A 125 0.59 -0.65 -6.90
C PRO A 125 1.44 0.53 -7.37
N VAL A 126 1.69 1.53 -6.51
CA VAL A 126 2.55 2.66 -6.87
C VAL A 126 3.98 2.19 -7.14
N ALA A 127 4.53 1.36 -6.25
CA ALA A 127 5.85 0.76 -6.44
C ALA A 127 5.93 -0.10 -7.71
N SER A 128 4.89 -0.87 -8.01
CA SER A 128 4.79 -1.67 -9.24
C SER A 128 4.88 -0.80 -10.49
N TRP A 129 4.10 0.29 -10.55
CA TRP A 129 4.12 1.22 -11.66
C TRP A 129 5.43 2.00 -11.76
N CYS A 130 6.06 2.34 -10.64
CA CYS A 130 7.41 2.92 -10.64
C CYS A 130 8.41 2.00 -11.34
N ALA A 131 8.46 0.74 -10.94
CA ALA A 131 9.39 -0.25 -11.51
C ALA A 131 9.09 -0.58 -12.98
N LEU A 132 7.80 -0.65 -13.37
CA LEU A 132 7.39 -0.92 -14.74
C LEU A 132 7.75 0.23 -15.71
N VAL A 133 7.44 1.47 -15.29
CA VAL A 133 7.53 2.66 -16.16
C VAL A 133 8.95 3.20 -16.22
N ARG A 134 9.68 3.14 -15.10
CA ARG A 134 11.03 3.70 -14.97
C ARG A 134 12.01 2.74 -14.27
N PRO A 135 12.31 1.58 -14.90
CA PRO A 135 13.30 0.62 -14.40
C PRO A 135 14.72 1.21 -14.34
N ASP A 136 14.97 2.29 -15.10
CA ASP A 136 16.20 3.07 -15.03
C ASP A 136 16.36 3.87 -13.72
N ILE A 137 15.26 4.23 -13.07
CA ILE A 137 15.25 4.94 -11.77
C ILE A 137 15.03 3.94 -10.63
N PHE A 138 14.05 3.07 -10.75
CA PHE A 138 13.65 2.09 -9.73
C PHE A 138 14.25 0.72 -10.06
N ARG A 139 15.47 0.47 -9.57
CA ARG A 139 16.33 -0.65 -10.00
C ARG A 139 15.86 -2.03 -9.52
N SER A 140 15.05 -2.07 -8.47
CA SER A 140 14.35 -3.27 -8.01
C SER A 140 13.07 -2.87 -7.30
N VAL A 141 12.18 -3.84 -7.03
CA VAL A 141 10.91 -3.59 -6.35
C VAL A 141 10.60 -4.66 -5.32
N VAL A 142 10.10 -4.23 -4.16
CA VAL A 142 9.48 -5.13 -3.19
C VAL A 142 8.02 -4.74 -3.03
N LEU A 143 7.13 -5.68 -3.30
CA LEU A 143 5.68 -5.55 -3.19
C LEU A 143 5.23 -6.20 -1.89
N MET A 144 4.41 -5.50 -1.10
CA MET A 144 3.99 -6.01 0.20
C MET A 144 2.47 -6.01 0.33
N SER A 145 1.92 -7.12 0.79
CA SER A 145 0.50 -7.35 1.09
C SER A 145 -0.44 -7.32 -0.12
N ALA A 146 -0.17 -6.51 -1.14
CA ALA A 146 -0.97 -6.41 -2.37
C ALA A 146 -0.17 -6.90 -3.57
N PRO A 147 -0.47 -8.08 -4.14
CA PRO A 147 0.22 -8.61 -5.30
C PRO A 147 -0.09 -7.78 -6.56
N TYR A 148 0.89 -7.66 -7.44
CA TYR A 148 0.75 -6.99 -8.73
C TYR A 148 0.13 -7.92 -9.77
N GLU A 149 -0.99 -7.54 -10.33
CA GLU A 149 -1.75 -8.36 -11.28
C GLU A 149 -1.29 -8.24 -12.73
N GLY A 150 -0.34 -7.36 -13.01
CA GLY A 150 0.11 -7.02 -14.36
C GLY A 150 -0.60 -5.79 -14.93
N VAL A 151 -0.25 -5.45 -16.15
CA VAL A 151 -0.82 -4.34 -16.91
C VAL A 151 -2.17 -4.75 -17.50
N PRO A 152 -3.16 -3.83 -17.57
CA PRO A 152 -4.43 -4.09 -18.25
C PRO A 152 -4.21 -4.40 -19.73
N SER A 153 -4.88 -5.43 -20.25
CA SER A 153 -4.86 -5.78 -21.67
C SER A 153 -5.54 -4.71 -22.53
N LEU A 154 -5.14 -4.62 -23.80
CA LEU A 154 -5.83 -3.81 -24.80
C LEU A 154 -7.27 -4.35 -24.99
N PRO A 155 -8.26 -3.46 -25.22
CA PRO A 155 -9.67 -3.85 -25.34
C PRO A 155 -10.02 -4.39 -26.73
N PHE A 156 -9.04 -4.63 -27.59
CA PHE A 156 -9.23 -5.07 -28.98
C PHE A 156 -8.19 -6.14 -29.36
N ASN A 157 -8.51 -6.91 -30.39
CA ASN A 157 -7.60 -7.94 -30.91
C ASN A 157 -6.39 -7.29 -31.58
N ILE A 158 -5.20 -7.75 -31.25
CA ILE A 158 -3.90 -7.28 -31.79
C ILE A 158 -3.29 -8.29 -32.72
N ALA A 159 -3.61 -9.30 -33.14
CA ALA A 159 -3.11 -10.24 -34.13
C ALA A 159 -3.88 -11.56 -34.12
N ASN A 160 -3.90 -12.25 -35.22
CA ASN A 160 -4.40 -13.63 -35.37
C ASN A 160 -5.88 -13.87 -35.00
N GLY A 161 -6.72 -12.83 -34.87
CA GLY A 161 -8.15 -12.98 -34.69
C GLY A 161 -8.59 -13.62 -33.35
N ALA A 162 -7.69 -13.73 -32.38
CA ALA A 162 -8.05 -14.18 -31.04
C ALA A 162 -8.96 -13.13 -30.37
N ALA A 163 -10.12 -13.56 -29.87
CA ALA A 163 -11.00 -12.68 -29.14
C ALA A 163 -10.28 -12.16 -27.87
N PRO A 164 -10.43 -10.86 -27.51
CA PRO A 164 -9.88 -10.36 -26.29
C PRO A 164 -10.38 -11.21 -25.12
N PRO A 165 -9.54 -11.44 -24.09
CA PRO A 165 -9.99 -12.18 -22.93
C PRO A 165 -11.23 -11.51 -22.34
N ARG A 166 -12.21 -12.32 -21.92
CA ARG A 166 -13.42 -11.79 -21.28
C ARG A 166 -12.98 -10.89 -20.12
N PRO A 167 -13.40 -9.62 -20.08
CA PRO A 167 -13.00 -8.73 -19.01
C PRO A 167 -13.45 -9.30 -17.66
N ALA A 168 -12.60 -9.19 -16.65
CA ALA A 168 -12.99 -9.52 -15.29
C ALA A 168 -14.19 -8.63 -14.88
N PRO A 169 -15.09 -9.13 -14.02
CA PRO A 169 -16.18 -8.33 -13.50
C PRO A 169 -15.67 -7.02 -12.89
N THR A 170 -16.32 -5.91 -13.22
CA THR A 170 -16.04 -4.60 -12.63
C THR A 170 -16.39 -4.60 -11.14
N ASP A 171 -15.87 -3.63 -10.38
CA ASP A 171 -16.25 -3.49 -8.98
C ASP A 171 -17.75 -3.20 -8.82
N ASP A 172 -18.37 -2.49 -9.77
CA ASP A 172 -19.81 -2.22 -9.76
C ASP A 172 -20.63 -3.49 -9.99
N GLU A 173 -20.21 -4.35 -10.91
CA GLU A 173 -20.88 -5.65 -11.15
C GLU A 173 -20.76 -6.57 -9.93
N ILE A 174 -19.59 -6.59 -9.28
CA ILE A 174 -19.39 -7.33 -8.04
C ILE A 174 -20.25 -6.77 -6.91
N ASP A 175 -20.30 -5.45 -6.74
CA ASP A 175 -21.12 -4.81 -5.70
C ASP A 175 -22.61 -5.10 -5.90
N ALA A 176 -23.07 -5.08 -7.15
CA ALA A 176 -24.45 -5.45 -7.49
C ALA A 176 -24.78 -6.93 -7.20
N GLN A 177 -23.81 -7.84 -7.35
CA GLN A 177 -23.97 -9.24 -6.96
C GLN A 177 -23.96 -9.40 -5.44
N LEU A 178 -23.04 -8.75 -4.73
CA LEU A 178 -22.94 -8.76 -3.28
C LEU A 178 -24.23 -8.25 -2.61
N ALA A 179 -24.90 -7.25 -3.23
CA ALA A 179 -26.15 -6.69 -2.73
C ALA A 179 -27.32 -7.68 -2.75
N LYS A 180 -27.25 -8.73 -3.59
CA LYS A 180 -28.30 -9.75 -3.77
C LYS A 180 -28.13 -10.98 -2.89
N LEU A 181 -27.04 -11.06 -2.11
CA LEU A 181 -26.84 -12.16 -1.18
C LEU A 181 -27.94 -12.17 -0.10
N GLU A 182 -28.22 -13.31 0.50
CA GLU A 182 -29.14 -13.45 1.64
C GLU A 182 -28.78 -12.48 2.78
N ARG A 183 -27.49 -12.31 3.06
CA ARG A 183 -26.93 -11.21 3.87
C ARG A 183 -26.36 -10.18 2.91
N PRO A 184 -27.05 -9.07 2.60
CA PRO A 184 -26.60 -8.08 1.64
C PRO A 184 -25.27 -7.45 2.01
N ARG A 185 -24.32 -7.43 1.06
CA ARG A 185 -22.97 -6.95 1.29
C ARG A 185 -22.57 -5.87 0.27
N LYS A 186 -21.48 -5.17 0.55
CA LYS A 186 -20.81 -4.25 -0.37
C LYS A 186 -19.29 -4.42 -0.30
N TYR A 187 -18.62 -4.14 -1.41
CA TYR A 187 -17.17 -4.21 -1.44
C TYR A 187 -16.55 -2.93 -0.87
N TYR A 188 -15.59 -3.03 0.07
CA TYR A 188 -15.05 -1.88 0.80
C TYR A 188 -14.45 -0.81 -0.11
N GLN A 189 -13.79 -1.19 -1.23
CA GLN A 189 -13.22 -0.23 -2.17
C GLN A 189 -14.32 0.61 -2.84
N ARG A 190 -15.50 0.03 -3.06
CA ARG A 190 -16.66 0.77 -3.56
C ARG A 190 -17.16 1.78 -2.52
N TRP A 191 -17.23 1.38 -1.25
CA TRP A 191 -17.59 2.27 -0.14
C TRP A 191 -16.60 3.45 -0.03
N TYR A 192 -15.29 3.19 -0.11
CA TYR A 192 -14.25 4.22 -0.01
C TYR A 192 -14.26 5.26 -1.14
N ARG A 193 -14.98 5.02 -2.23
CA ARG A 193 -15.18 5.99 -3.31
C ARG A 193 -16.33 6.95 -3.04
N THR A 194 -17.16 6.68 -2.05
CA THR A 194 -18.33 7.51 -1.73
C THR A 194 -17.94 8.72 -0.89
N ARG A 195 -18.76 9.76 -0.96
CA ARG A 195 -18.57 10.99 -0.19
C ARG A 195 -18.67 10.73 1.31
N GLU A 196 -19.54 9.80 1.70
CA GLU A 196 -19.85 9.48 3.09
C GLU A 196 -18.68 8.79 3.81
N ALA A 197 -17.79 8.11 3.08
CA ALA A 197 -16.71 7.31 3.67
C ALA A 197 -15.74 8.12 4.54
N ASN A 198 -15.45 9.36 4.16
CA ASN A 198 -14.64 10.24 4.99
C ASN A 198 -15.33 10.55 6.33
N ASP A 199 -16.57 10.98 6.26
CA ASP A 199 -17.34 11.39 7.44
C ASP A 199 -17.64 10.22 8.37
N ASP A 200 -17.92 9.04 7.81
CA ASP A 200 -18.09 7.78 8.56
C ASP A 200 -16.86 7.50 9.45
N MET A 201 -15.66 7.52 8.88
CA MET A 201 -14.45 7.24 9.63
C MET A 201 -14.03 8.41 10.55
N MET A 202 -14.14 9.66 10.08
CA MET A 202 -13.79 10.85 10.88
C MET A 202 -14.68 11.04 12.10
N ARG A 203 -15.96 10.72 11.97
CA ARG A 203 -16.98 10.88 13.01
C ARG A 203 -17.36 9.53 13.63
N ALA A 204 -16.42 8.58 13.61
CA ALA A 204 -16.66 7.26 14.21
C ALA A 204 -17.23 7.40 15.62
N PRO A 205 -18.39 6.78 15.95
CA PRO A 205 -19.03 6.92 17.25
C PRO A 205 -18.13 6.55 18.44
N GLN A 206 -17.21 5.59 18.22
CA GLN A 206 -16.22 5.16 19.20
C GLN A 206 -15.04 6.13 19.34
N GLY A 207 -15.00 7.22 18.54
CA GLY A 207 -13.86 8.12 18.43
C GLY A 207 -12.73 7.58 17.53
N LEU A 208 -11.97 8.50 16.95
CA LEU A 208 -10.97 8.20 15.93
C LEU A 208 -9.85 7.30 16.44
N HIS A 209 -9.42 7.45 17.69
CA HIS A 209 -8.40 6.59 18.30
C HIS A 209 -8.88 5.13 18.41
N ALA A 210 -10.09 4.91 18.94
CA ALA A 210 -10.67 3.58 19.04
C ALA A 210 -10.99 2.98 17.67
N PHE A 211 -11.40 3.80 16.70
CA PHE A 211 -11.55 3.38 15.32
C PHE A 211 -10.23 2.79 14.77
N PHE A 212 -9.10 3.52 14.89
CA PHE A 212 -7.81 3.02 14.44
C PHE A 212 -7.38 1.78 15.20
N ARG A 213 -7.56 1.72 16.53
CA ARG A 213 -7.24 0.52 17.32
C ARG A 213 -7.98 -0.70 16.81
N ALA A 214 -9.29 -0.62 16.61
CA ALA A 214 -10.11 -1.72 16.09
C ALA A 214 -9.74 -2.08 14.64
N TYR A 215 -9.55 -1.09 13.77
CA TYR A 215 -9.20 -1.30 12.37
C TYR A 215 -7.86 -2.03 12.21
N TYR A 216 -6.82 -1.58 12.94
CA TYR A 216 -5.52 -2.20 12.90
C TYR A 216 -5.55 -3.62 13.49
N HIS A 217 -6.22 -3.81 14.63
CA HIS A 217 -6.39 -5.13 15.25
C HIS A 217 -7.08 -6.11 14.31
N TYR A 218 -8.21 -5.71 13.72
CA TYR A 218 -9.04 -6.57 12.89
C TYR A 218 -8.30 -7.13 11.66
N LYS A 219 -7.35 -6.39 11.10
CA LYS A 219 -6.54 -6.81 9.96
C LYS A 219 -5.19 -7.46 10.36
N SER A 220 -4.85 -7.47 11.65
CA SER A 220 -3.59 -8.04 12.16
C SER A 220 -3.65 -9.55 12.39
N ALA A 221 -2.50 -10.14 12.70
CA ALA A 221 -2.42 -11.54 13.17
C ALA A 221 -2.97 -11.75 14.58
N ASP A 222 -3.13 -10.67 15.35
CA ASP A 222 -3.70 -10.74 16.71
C ASP A 222 -5.19 -11.09 16.67
N TRP A 223 -5.90 -10.70 15.62
CA TRP A 223 -7.28 -11.15 15.42
C TRP A 223 -7.29 -12.62 15.00
N LYS A 224 -7.70 -13.49 15.94
CA LYS A 224 -7.57 -14.95 15.81
C LYS A 224 -8.33 -15.58 14.63
N ALA A 225 -9.36 -14.90 14.15
CA ALA A 225 -10.15 -15.36 12.99
C ALA A 225 -9.50 -15.02 11.63
N ASN A 226 -8.41 -14.25 11.57
CA ASN A 226 -7.63 -14.08 10.35
C ASN A 226 -6.96 -15.40 9.94
N LYS A 227 -7.66 -16.18 9.13
CA LYS A 227 -7.22 -17.46 8.55
C LYS A 227 -7.46 -17.43 7.04
N PRO A 228 -6.68 -16.64 6.30
CA PRO A 228 -6.89 -16.46 4.88
C PRO A 228 -6.60 -17.73 4.08
N PHE A 229 -7.26 -17.85 2.95
CA PHE A 229 -7.09 -18.92 1.99
C PHE A 229 -7.36 -18.42 0.57
N PRO A 230 -6.82 -19.06 -0.48
CA PRO A 230 -7.08 -18.68 -1.85
C PRO A 230 -8.57 -18.78 -2.20
N LEU A 231 -9.13 -17.68 -2.73
CA LEU A 231 -10.48 -17.67 -3.27
C LEU A 231 -10.49 -18.29 -4.66
N LYS A 232 -11.58 -19.00 -5.00
CA LYS A 232 -11.68 -19.74 -6.27
C LYS A 232 -11.95 -18.84 -7.48
N ALA A 233 -12.72 -17.78 -7.28
CA ALA A 233 -13.14 -16.86 -8.35
C ALA A 233 -13.49 -15.49 -7.78
N ARG A 234 -13.50 -14.46 -8.64
CA ARG A 234 -13.97 -13.10 -8.28
C ARG A 234 -15.48 -13.01 -8.51
N ILE A 235 -16.26 -13.67 -7.66
CA ILE A 235 -17.73 -13.68 -7.61
C ILE A 235 -18.19 -13.44 -6.18
N ALA A 236 -19.43 -12.96 -6.02
CA ALA A 236 -19.97 -12.53 -4.73
C ALA A 236 -19.86 -13.60 -3.63
N ASP A 237 -20.24 -14.86 -3.91
CA ASP A 237 -20.22 -15.96 -2.93
C ASP A 237 -18.81 -16.30 -2.43
N GLU A 238 -17.81 -16.18 -3.29
CA GLU A 238 -16.42 -16.38 -2.90
C GLU A 238 -15.87 -15.18 -2.11
N LEU A 239 -16.14 -13.98 -2.60
CA LEU A 239 -15.69 -12.75 -1.94
C LEU A 239 -16.33 -12.56 -0.56
N ALA A 240 -17.59 -12.97 -0.38
CA ALA A 240 -18.29 -12.89 0.90
C ALA A 240 -17.69 -13.78 2.01
N LYS A 241 -16.74 -14.67 1.68
CA LYS A 241 -15.95 -15.45 2.66
C LYS A 241 -14.86 -14.60 3.35
N MET A 242 -14.49 -13.46 2.75
CA MET A 242 -13.54 -12.54 3.37
C MET A 242 -14.17 -11.84 4.58
N PRO A 243 -13.34 -11.39 5.55
CA PRO A 243 -13.80 -10.58 6.67
C PRO A 243 -14.56 -9.33 6.24
N THR A 244 -15.41 -8.82 7.14
CA THR A 244 -16.26 -7.66 6.85
C THR A 244 -15.49 -6.38 6.60
N TYR A 245 -14.23 -6.26 7.02
CA TYR A 245 -13.40 -5.12 6.63
C TYR A 245 -13.03 -5.09 5.13
N TYR A 246 -13.26 -6.16 4.37
CA TYR A 246 -13.15 -6.19 2.91
C TYR A 246 -14.52 -6.28 2.24
N VAL A 247 -15.42 -7.12 2.75
CA VAL A 247 -16.76 -7.30 2.21
C VAL A 247 -17.76 -6.95 3.30
N MET A 248 -18.05 -5.64 3.39
CA MET A 248 -18.83 -5.00 4.45
C MET A 248 -20.31 -5.41 4.41
N ASP A 249 -20.99 -5.37 5.53
CA ASP A 249 -22.46 -5.37 5.53
C ASP A 249 -22.96 -4.14 4.78
N ARG A 250 -24.04 -4.31 3.99
CA ARG A 250 -24.45 -3.26 3.07
C ARG A 250 -24.94 -1.99 3.74
N ASP A 251 -25.53 -2.12 4.91
CA ASP A 251 -26.10 -1.04 5.71
C ASP A 251 -25.07 -0.33 6.62
N LYS A 252 -23.85 -0.87 6.78
CA LYS A 252 -22.85 -0.35 7.69
C LYS A 252 -21.77 0.48 7.00
N GLY A 253 -21.26 1.48 7.72
CA GLY A 253 -19.99 2.14 7.40
C GLY A 253 -18.78 1.35 7.90
N MET A 254 -17.58 1.84 7.63
CA MET A 254 -16.35 1.18 8.10
C MET A 254 -16.19 1.35 9.62
N ALA A 255 -16.56 2.50 10.18
CA ALA A 255 -16.49 2.75 11.62
C ALA A 255 -17.35 1.73 12.40
N GLU A 256 -18.57 1.50 11.95
CA GLU A 256 -19.48 0.51 12.55
C GLU A 256 -19.02 -0.93 12.28
N THR A 257 -18.42 -1.19 11.11
CA THR A 257 -17.91 -2.51 10.75
C THR A 257 -16.78 -2.97 11.65
N VAL A 258 -15.88 -2.09 12.05
CA VAL A 258 -14.70 -2.46 12.88
C VAL A 258 -14.96 -2.36 14.38
N ALA A 259 -15.97 -1.62 14.81
CA ALA A 259 -16.25 -1.42 16.24
C ALA A 259 -16.42 -2.71 17.07
N PRO A 260 -17.13 -3.75 16.56
CA PRO A 260 -17.27 -5.02 17.28
C PRO A 260 -15.97 -5.79 17.46
N GLU A 261 -14.97 -5.50 16.63
CA GLU A 261 -13.67 -6.18 16.63
C GLU A 261 -12.61 -5.43 17.45
N MET A 262 -13.07 -4.56 18.35
CA MET A 262 -12.21 -3.86 19.30
C MET A 262 -11.53 -4.90 20.22
N PRO A 263 -10.16 -4.91 20.29
CA PRO A 263 -9.46 -5.81 21.20
C PRO A 263 -9.80 -5.49 22.66
N SER A 264 -9.76 -6.51 23.50
CA SER A 264 -9.91 -6.35 24.95
C SER A 264 -8.76 -5.53 25.54
N ALA A 265 -8.94 -4.96 26.73
CA ALA A 265 -7.89 -4.23 27.44
C ALA A 265 -6.63 -5.07 27.66
N ALA A 266 -6.77 -6.39 27.88
CA ALA A 266 -5.65 -7.31 28.02
C ALA A 266 -4.88 -7.48 26.70
N GLU A 267 -5.58 -7.60 25.57
CA GLU A 267 -4.98 -7.70 24.25
C GLU A 267 -4.29 -6.38 23.84
N ILE A 268 -4.89 -5.23 24.15
CA ILE A 268 -4.26 -3.92 23.95
C ILE A 268 -2.94 -3.83 24.72
N THR A 269 -2.95 -4.21 26.00
CA THR A 269 -1.75 -4.20 26.86
C THR A 269 -0.67 -5.16 26.35
N ALA A 270 -1.06 -6.31 25.80
CA ALA A 270 -0.15 -7.30 25.25
C ALA A 270 0.40 -6.93 23.86
N CYS A 271 -0.26 -6.03 23.12
CA CYS A 271 0.12 -5.62 21.78
C CYS A 271 1.38 -4.76 21.80
N LYS A 272 2.52 -5.35 21.40
CA LYS A 272 3.83 -4.67 21.37
C LYS A 272 4.15 -4.01 20.04
N TRP A 273 3.50 -4.44 18.97
CA TRP A 273 3.79 -3.92 17.64
C TRP A 273 3.08 -2.60 17.33
N LEU A 274 2.02 -2.26 18.08
CA LEU A 274 1.27 -1.02 17.97
C LEU A 274 0.77 -0.58 19.35
N THR A 275 1.54 0.27 20.02
CA THR A 275 1.18 0.83 21.35
C THR A 275 0.06 1.86 21.23
N GLU A 276 -0.58 2.21 22.36
CA GLU A 276 -1.61 3.26 22.40
C GLU A 276 -1.05 4.62 21.94
N ALA A 277 0.19 4.94 22.29
CA ALA A 277 0.85 6.16 21.82
C ALA A 277 1.05 6.16 20.29
N GLU A 278 1.38 5.00 19.72
CA GLU A 278 1.54 4.85 18.27
C GLU A 278 0.20 4.91 17.52
N VAL A 279 -0.88 4.36 18.07
CA VAL A 279 -2.25 4.56 17.54
C VAL A 279 -2.63 6.03 17.58
N GLY A 280 -2.25 6.72 18.67
CA GLY A 280 -2.46 8.17 18.83
C GLY A 280 -1.85 9.00 17.71
N VAL A 281 -0.71 8.57 17.14
CA VAL A 281 -0.10 9.24 15.97
C VAL A 281 -1.04 9.21 14.75
N TYR A 282 -1.58 8.04 14.40
CA TYR A 282 -2.52 7.92 13.30
C TYR A 282 -3.80 8.72 13.55
N ALA A 283 -4.38 8.59 14.75
CA ALA A 283 -5.58 9.33 15.13
C ALA A 283 -5.38 10.85 15.06
N MET A 284 -4.24 11.35 15.51
CA MET A 284 -3.90 12.78 15.47
C MET A 284 -3.72 13.28 14.03
N GLU A 285 -2.97 12.55 13.21
CA GLU A 285 -2.68 12.97 11.82
C GLU A 285 -3.93 12.92 10.96
N TYR A 286 -4.72 11.86 11.02
CA TYR A 286 -5.99 11.77 10.30
C TYR A 286 -7.06 12.70 10.88
N GLY A 287 -7.04 12.97 12.21
CA GLY A 287 -7.88 13.99 12.82
C GLY A 287 -7.64 15.40 12.27
N ARG A 288 -6.41 15.66 11.79
CA ARG A 288 -6.02 16.93 11.17
C ARG A 288 -6.35 16.99 9.67
N THR A 289 -6.20 15.89 8.92
CA THR A 289 -6.31 15.88 7.45
C THR A 289 -7.61 15.28 6.94
N GLY A 290 -8.33 14.54 7.76
CA GLY A 290 -9.38 13.64 7.28
C GLY A 290 -8.83 12.50 6.43
N PHE A 291 -9.74 11.75 5.84
CA PHE A 291 -9.43 10.63 4.94
C PHE A 291 -9.59 10.99 3.46
N THR A 292 -10.20 12.14 3.12
CA THR A 292 -10.58 12.49 1.73
C THR A 292 -9.42 12.34 0.76
N GLY A 293 -8.25 12.91 1.07
CA GLY A 293 -7.07 12.80 0.21
C GLY A 293 -6.62 11.36 -0.02
N ALA A 294 -6.56 10.58 1.06
CA ALA A 294 -6.21 9.15 0.99
C ALA A 294 -7.23 8.33 0.18
N LEU A 295 -8.51 8.70 0.26
CA LEU A 295 -9.61 8.03 -0.46
C LEU A 295 -9.63 8.35 -1.96
N GLN A 296 -9.07 9.49 -2.41
CA GLN A 296 -9.00 9.83 -3.84
C GLN A 296 -8.34 8.74 -4.68
N GLY A 297 -7.31 8.07 -4.14
CA GLY A 297 -6.66 6.94 -4.80
C GLY A 297 -7.62 5.79 -5.15
N TYR A 298 -8.65 5.53 -4.34
CA TYR A 298 -9.66 4.51 -4.63
C TYR A 298 -10.58 4.90 -5.77
N ARG A 299 -10.80 6.20 -6.04
CA ARG A 299 -11.66 6.70 -7.12
C ARG A 299 -11.04 6.52 -8.51
N VAL A 300 -9.71 6.44 -8.59
CA VAL A 300 -8.96 6.38 -9.86
C VAL A 300 -8.20 5.07 -10.07
N ARG A 301 -8.22 4.16 -9.11
CA ARG A 301 -7.25 3.05 -9.06
C ARG A 301 -7.64 1.82 -9.89
N ARG A 302 -8.91 1.49 -10.02
CA ARG A 302 -9.35 0.27 -10.69
C ARG A 302 -10.52 0.54 -11.63
N GLY A 303 -10.33 0.34 -12.93
CA GLY A 303 -11.38 0.08 -13.93
C GLY A 303 -12.53 1.08 -14.07
N ASP A 304 -12.82 1.82 -13.04
CA ASP A 304 -13.95 2.74 -12.97
C ASP A 304 -13.57 4.17 -13.40
N ASP A 305 -12.27 4.48 -13.52
CA ASP A 305 -11.80 5.68 -14.20
C ASP A 305 -11.32 5.32 -15.62
N PRO A 306 -12.12 5.61 -16.66
CA PRO A 306 -11.77 5.28 -18.04
C PRO A 306 -10.45 5.92 -18.51
N LYS A 307 -10.11 7.09 -17.96
CA LYS A 307 -8.88 7.79 -18.32
C LYS A 307 -7.65 7.06 -17.74
N SER A 308 -7.69 6.66 -16.45
CA SER A 308 -6.64 5.82 -15.88
C SER A 308 -6.44 4.55 -16.69
N MET A 309 -7.53 3.87 -17.03
CA MET A 309 -7.46 2.63 -17.80
C MET A 309 -6.87 2.84 -19.20
N ALA A 310 -7.20 3.93 -19.88
CA ALA A 310 -6.62 4.27 -21.19
C ALA A 310 -5.12 4.53 -21.07
N GLU A 311 -4.69 5.29 -20.05
CA GLU A 311 -3.27 5.56 -19.78
C GLU A 311 -2.50 4.26 -19.50
N LEU A 312 -3.03 3.40 -18.62
CA LEU A 312 -2.36 2.16 -18.21
C LEU A 312 -2.28 1.13 -19.35
N ARG A 313 -3.28 1.05 -20.22
CA ARG A 313 -3.28 0.17 -21.41
C ARG A 313 -2.19 0.50 -22.43
N THR A 314 -1.62 1.70 -22.39
CA THR A 314 -0.44 2.06 -23.21
C THR A 314 0.75 1.15 -22.90
N PHE A 315 0.78 0.52 -21.74
CA PHE A 315 1.81 -0.42 -21.31
C PHE A 315 1.40 -1.91 -21.49
N SER A 316 0.30 -2.20 -22.20
CA SER A 316 -0.09 -3.59 -22.48
C SER A 316 1.10 -4.42 -22.94
N ASP A 317 1.12 -5.69 -22.51
CA ASP A 317 2.19 -6.66 -22.76
C ASP A 317 3.55 -6.34 -22.10
N ARG A 318 3.65 -5.26 -21.30
CA ARG A 318 4.82 -5.00 -20.49
C ARG A 318 4.72 -5.73 -19.15
N SER A 319 5.86 -6.22 -18.69
CA SER A 319 6.06 -6.81 -17.35
C SER A 319 7.08 -5.99 -16.57
N ILE A 320 7.09 -6.15 -15.25
CA ILE A 320 8.20 -5.68 -14.41
C ILE A 320 9.39 -6.60 -14.67
N ASP A 321 10.45 -6.05 -15.25
CA ASP A 321 11.66 -6.76 -15.66
C ASP A 321 12.89 -6.44 -14.81
N VAL A 322 12.68 -5.75 -13.69
CA VAL A 322 13.70 -5.57 -12.65
C VAL A 322 13.54 -6.65 -11.56
N PRO A 323 14.60 -6.94 -10.79
CA PRO A 323 14.52 -7.84 -9.66
C PRO A 323 13.36 -7.48 -8.74
N SER A 324 12.54 -8.46 -8.41
CA SER A 324 11.29 -8.29 -7.66
C SER A 324 11.21 -9.27 -6.50
N CYS A 325 10.59 -8.86 -5.40
CA CYS A 325 10.28 -9.69 -4.26
C CYS A 325 8.86 -9.39 -3.76
N PHE A 326 8.19 -10.39 -3.20
CA PHE A 326 6.90 -10.21 -2.54
C PHE A 326 6.99 -10.61 -1.07
N ILE A 327 6.49 -9.75 -0.17
CA ILE A 327 6.47 -10.00 1.27
C ILE A 327 5.05 -9.69 1.79
N ALA A 328 4.44 -10.63 2.51
CA ALA A 328 3.15 -10.43 3.16
C ALA A 328 3.08 -11.21 4.47
N GLY A 329 2.16 -10.83 5.35
CA GLY A 329 1.85 -11.64 6.51
C GLY A 329 1.11 -12.92 6.12
N LYS A 330 1.40 -14.04 6.77
CA LYS A 330 0.71 -15.31 6.51
C LYS A 330 -0.79 -15.24 6.84
N ARG A 331 -1.19 -14.28 7.68
CA ARG A 331 -2.59 -14.04 8.06
C ARG A 331 -3.20 -12.83 7.35
N ASP A 332 -2.62 -12.40 6.23
CA ASP A 332 -3.11 -11.27 5.45
C ASP A 332 -4.07 -11.71 4.34
N TRP A 333 -5.33 -11.34 4.44
CA TRP A 333 -6.31 -11.53 3.36
C TRP A 333 -6.02 -10.67 2.13
N GLY A 334 -5.20 -9.63 2.25
CA GLY A 334 -4.76 -8.79 1.12
C GLY A 334 -4.14 -9.59 -0.01
N VAL A 335 -3.42 -10.66 0.34
CA VAL A 335 -2.80 -11.61 -0.60
C VAL A 335 -3.84 -12.30 -1.51
N TYR A 336 -5.05 -12.54 -0.99
CA TYR A 336 -6.08 -13.35 -1.64
C TYR A 336 -7.29 -12.57 -2.14
N GLN A 337 -7.33 -11.24 -1.98
CA GLN A 337 -8.44 -10.39 -2.44
C GLN A 337 -8.75 -10.57 -3.93
N THR A 338 -7.71 -10.79 -4.74
CA THR A 338 -7.85 -11.04 -6.18
C THR A 338 -7.40 -12.47 -6.46
N PRO A 339 -8.35 -13.36 -6.80
CA PRO A 339 -8.03 -14.76 -7.11
C PRO A 339 -6.97 -14.90 -8.22
N GLY A 340 -5.93 -15.69 -7.95
CA GLY A 340 -4.83 -15.94 -8.88
C GLY A 340 -3.85 -14.77 -9.09
N ALA A 341 -3.96 -13.67 -8.34
CA ALA A 341 -3.06 -12.52 -8.51
C ALA A 341 -1.61 -12.86 -8.17
N VAL A 342 -1.38 -13.63 -7.12
CA VAL A 342 -0.02 -14.11 -6.73
C VAL A 342 0.59 -14.96 -7.83
N ASP A 343 -0.17 -15.89 -8.39
CA ASP A 343 0.31 -16.76 -9.47
C ASP A 343 0.65 -15.95 -10.72
N ARG A 344 -0.21 -14.99 -11.09
CA ARG A 344 0.06 -14.08 -12.23
C ARG A 344 1.29 -13.21 -11.99
N MET A 345 1.44 -12.70 -10.77
CA MET A 345 2.62 -11.91 -10.40
C MET A 345 3.91 -12.69 -10.61
N GLN A 346 3.95 -13.96 -10.16
CA GLN A 346 5.13 -14.81 -10.27
C GLN A 346 5.38 -15.33 -11.68
N SER A 347 4.32 -15.67 -12.42
CA SER A 347 4.45 -16.35 -13.73
C SER A 347 4.55 -15.40 -14.92
N ALA A 348 4.04 -14.16 -14.80
CA ALA A 348 3.90 -13.26 -15.95
C ALA A 348 4.20 -11.79 -15.64
N ALA A 349 3.67 -11.25 -14.53
CA ALA A 349 3.72 -9.79 -14.30
C ALA A 349 5.11 -9.31 -13.82
N CYS A 350 5.91 -10.19 -13.17
CA CYS A 350 7.27 -9.89 -12.70
C CYS A 350 8.24 -10.97 -13.24
N THR A 351 8.95 -10.67 -14.33
CA THR A 351 9.82 -11.65 -15.01
C THR A 351 11.10 -12.01 -14.24
N GLN A 352 11.47 -11.18 -13.25
CA GLN A 352 12.61 -11.41 -12.36
C GLN A 352 12.19 -11.53 -10.90
N MET A 353 11.04 -12.20 -10.64
CA MET A 353 10.65 -12.53 -9.28
C MET A 353 11.69 -13.46 -8.63
N ARG A 354 12.32 -12.99 -7.55
CA ARG A 354 13.37 -13.72 -6.83
C ARG A 354 12.78 -14.54 -5.69
N ASP A 355 11.96 -13.89 -4.86
CA ASP A 355 11.45 -14.47 -3.63
C ASP A 355 9.99 -14.09 -3.39
N LEU A 356 9.28 -14.98 -2.70
CA LEU A 356 7.95 -14.75 -2.14
C LEU A 356 7.95 -15.24 -0.70
N HIS A 357 7.67 -14.33 0.24
CA HIS A 357 7.69 -14.61 1.67
C HIS A 357 6.32 -14.36 2.30
N LEU A 358 5.79 -15.38 2.98
CA LEU A 358 4.62 -15.27 3.85
C LEU A 358 5.11 -15.35 5.30
N VAL A 359 5.16 -14.20 5.97
CA VAL A 359 5.77 -14.04 7.30
C VAL A 359 4.83 -14.57 8.38
N GLU A 360 5.33 -15.51 9.17
CA GLU A 360 4.60 -16.07 10.32
C GLU A 360 4.36 -15.01 11.38
N GLY A 361 3.22 -15.09 12.06
CA GLY A 361 2.86 -14.15 13.13
C GLY A 361 2.53 -12.75 12.66
N ALA A 362 2.37 -12.52 11.36
CA ALA A 362 1.93 -11.25 10.79
C ALA A 362 0.62 -11.40 10.02
N GLY A 363 -0.22 -10.38 10.14
CA GLY A 363 -1.36 -10.11 9.29
C GLY A 363 -1.02 -9.04 8.24
N HIS A 364 -1.90 -8.08 8.07
CA HIS A 364 -1.78 -7.07 7.04
C HIS A 364 -0.62 -6.08 7.26
N TRP A 365 -0.32 -5.74 8.51
CA TRP A 365 0.67 -4.71 8.86
C TRP A 365 2.07 -5.31 9.04
N VAL A 366 2.50 -6.14 8.09
CA VAL A 366 3.64 -7.05 8.22
C VAL A 366 4.93 -6.35 8.67
N GLN A 367 5.23 -5.12 8.17
CA GLN A 367 6.40 -4.32 8.54
C GLN A 367 6.31 -3.74 9.97
N GLN A 368 5.12 -3.72 10.55
CA GLN A 368 4.88 -3.26 11.90
C GLN A 368 4.75 -4.42 12.89
N GLU A 369 4.08 -5.52 12.47
CA GLU A 369 3.84 -6.72 13.28
C GLU A 369 5.11 -7.57 13.45
N GLN A 370 5.93 -7.70 12.40
CA GLN A 370 7.17 -8.50 12.38
C GLN A 370 8.34 -7.69 11.78
N PRO A 371 8.71 -6.55 12.39
CA PRO A 371 9.70 -5.63 11.81
C PRO A 371 11.09 -6.24 11.64
N ASP A 372 11.52 -7.11 12.54
CA ASP A 372 12.84 -7.74 12.50
C ASP A 372 12.94 -8.69 11.30
N GLU A 373 11.91 -9.53 11.11
CA GLU A 373 11.88 -10.46 9.97
C GLU A 373 11.75 -9.71 8.64
N VAL A 374 10.89 -8.69 8.56
CA VAL A 374 10.78 -7.85 7.36
C VAL A 374 12.09 -7.14 7.05
N SER A 375 12.78 -6.61 8.07
CA SER A 375 14.09 -5.98 7.89
C SER A 375 15.12 -6.97 7.37
N ARG A 376 15.17 -8.18 7.92
CA ARG A 376 16.06 -9.24 7.47
C ARG A 376 15.82 -9.62 6.00
N LEU A 377 14.56 -9.77 5.62
CA LEU A 377 14.17 -10.11 4.23
C LEU A 377 14.52 -8.99 3.26
N LEU A 378 14.22 -7.73 3.61
CA LEU A 378 14.56 -6.57 2.79
C LEU A 378 16.07 -6.43 2.62
N ILE A 379 16.86 -6.54 3.69
CA ILE A 379 18.31 -6.45 3.63
C ILE A 379 18.88 -7.58 2.76
N GLY A 380 18.42 -8.82 2.95
CA GLY A 380 18.86 -9.95 2.13
C GLY A 380 18.58 -9.76 0.64
N PHE A 381 17.38 -9.29 0.29
CA PHE A 381 17.03 -8.97 -1.09
C PHE A 381 17.93 -7.87 -1.67
N LEU A 382 18.15 -6.78 -0.94
CA LEU A 382 18.95 -5.63 -1.39
C LEU A 382 20.43 -6.00 -1.58
N GLN A 383 21.04 -6.78 -0.67
CA GLN A 383 22.43 -7.22 -0.76
C GLN A 383 22.66 -8.14 -1.95
N HIS A 384 21.71 -9.02 -2.26
CA HIS A 384 21.80 -9.87 -3.43
C HIS A 384 21.87 -9.06 -4.73
N GLN A 385 21.18 -7.90 -4.81
CA GLN A 385 21.23 -7.02 -5.99
C GLN A 385 22.64 -6.39 -6.15
N ALA A 386 23.27 -5.97 -5.07
CA ALA A 386 24.60 -5.37 -5.11
C ALA A 386 25.66 -6.35 -5.66
N HIS A 387 25.63 -7.60 -5.23
CA HIS A 387 26.55 -8.63 -5.72
C HIS A 387 26.39 -8.98 -7.20
N VAL A 388 25.15 -8.94 -7.72
CA VAL A 388 24.89 -9.20 -9.14
C VAL A 388 25.34 -8.04 -10.02
N ALA A 389 25.27 -6.81 -9.54
CA ALA A 389 25.79 -5.62 -10.25
C ALA A 389 27.31 -5.67 -10.38
N ASP A 390 28.03 -5.91 -9.28
CA ASP A 390 29.50 -6.01 -9.27
C ASP A 390 30.05 -7.12 -10.20
N ASN A 391 29.32 -8.22 -10.34
CA ASN A 391 29.72 -9.34 -11.21
C ASN A 391 29.42 -9.10 -12.72
N ARG A 392 28.64 -8.08 -13.06
CA ARG A 392 28.37 -7.70 -14.46
C ARG A 392 29.33 -6.63 -14.98
N GLU A 393 30.04 -5.96 -14.10
CA GLU A 393 31.05 -4.95 -14.44
C GLU A 393 32.50 -5.53 -14.51
N LYS A 394 32.64 -6.80 -14.17
CA LYS A 394 33.89 -7.60 -14.34
C LYS A 394 33.77 -8.50 -15.58
#